data_ae46ba1e26fd30fd7f7c80fad7562e9b
#
_entry.id   ae46ba1e26fd30fd7f7c80fad7562e9b
#
_cell.length_a   1.000
_cell.length_b   1.000
_cell.length_c   1.000
_cell.angle_alpha   90.00
_cell.angle_beta   90.00
_cell.angle_gamma   90.00
#
_symmetry.space_group_name_H-M   'P 1'
#
loop_
_entity.id
_entity.type
_entity.pdbx_description
1 polymer ?
#
loop_
_entity_poly.entity_id
_entity_poly.type
_entity_poly.pdbx_seq_one_letter_code
_entity_poly.pdbx_strand_id
1 'polypeptide(L)'
;MKILKSPHMTFKEAARLTGISESSVVRIFDEHCHIPRCTFPEAVCIDEVYAPNSTYHESDYVCVFYDFMRHTIIDVLPSRTKNYLHHYFQNLQGTDELNNVKYVVMDMHYPYKQIAQLYMKKAAICADSFHVVKALNDSLSKLRIHIMKRYDTDSKEYYLLKNWRFLLFSRNTNLDNKGKYNKKLGKYANYRQIL
;
A
#
# COMPACT_ATOMS: atom_id res chain seq x y z
N MET A 1 17.26 25.05 -4.24
CA MET A 1 17.26 23.81 -5.06
C MET A 1 18.31 22.77 -4.64
N LYS A 2 19.62 23.10 -4.55
CA LYS A 2 20.64 22.11 -4.14
C LYS A 2 20.34 21.44 -2.78
N ILE A 3 19.82 22.20 -1.81
CA ILE A 3 19.50 21.73 -0.46
C ILE A 3 18.41 20.65 -0.48
N LEU A 4 17.36 20.82 -1.28
CA LEU A 4 16.24 19.85 -1.37
C LEU A 4 16.60 18.54 -2.10
N LYS A 5 17.76 18.48 -2.77
CA LYS A 5 18.27 17.23 -3.37
C LYS A 5 18.95 16.30 -2.35
N SER A 6 19.18 16.77 -1.12
CA SER A 6 19.76 15.93 -0.07
C SER A 6 18.73 14.89 0.41
N PRO A 7 19.11 13.62 0.55
CA PRO A 7 18.23 12.60 1.14
C PRO A 7 17.71 13.05 2.50
N HIS A 8 16.42 12.80 2.76
CA HIS A 8 15.74 13.15 4.02
C HIS A 8 15.54 14.64 4.30
N MET A 9 15.86 15.55 3.37
CA MET A 9 15.59 16.97 3.54
C MET A 9 14.10 17.25 3.44
N THR A 10 13.53 17.86 4.49
CA THR A 10 12.14 18.32 4.50
C THR A 10 12.04 19.79 4.09
N PHE A 11 10.87 20.23 3.61
CA PHE A 11 10.63 21.65 3.32
C PHE A 11 10.83 22.52 4.55
N LYS A 12 10.40 22.05 5.72
CA LYS A 12 10.59 22.75 7.00
C LYS A 12 12.05 22.92 7.35
N GLU A 13 12.87 21.89 7.19
CA GLU A 13 14.31 21.98 7.45
C GLU A 13 15.01 22.88 6.41
N ALA A 14 14.62 22.80 5.14
CA ALA A 14 15.11 23.70 4.12
C ALA A 14 14.76 25.16 4.40
N ALA A 15 13.56 25.44 4.89
CA ALA A 15 13.12 26.76 5.34
C ALA A 15 14.00 27.28 6.47
N ARG A 16 14.24 26.45 7.49
CA ARG A 16 15.13 26.79 8.61
C ARG A 16 16.55 27.12 8.16
N LEU A 17 17.13 26.34 7.24
CA LEU A 17 18.48 26.55 6.74
C LEU A 17 18.64 27.75 5.84
N THR A 18 17.57 28.11 5.12
CA THR A 18 17.61 29.23 4.15
C THR A 18 17.08 30.55 4.69
N GLY A 19 16.41 30.53 5.85
CA GLY A 19 15.79 31.71 6.46
C GLY A 19 14.53 32.22 5.75
N ILE A 20 13.95 31.43 4.83
CA ILE A 20 12.69 31.78 4.15
C ILE A 20 11.54 30.91 4.69
N SER A 21 10.28 31.34 4.46
CA SER A 21 9.13 30.59 4.92
C SER A 21 8.98 29.23 4.23
N GLU A 22 8.41 28.26 4.93
CA GLU A 22 8.15 26.92 4.37
C GLU A 22 7.28 26.99 3.10
N SER A 23 6.26 27.84 3.09
CA SER A 23 5.42 28.08 1.91
C SER A 23 6.22 28.62 0.72
N SER A 24 7.22 29.48 0.97
CA SER A 24 8.10 29.96 -0.09
C SER A 24 9.01 28.86 -0.62
N VAL A 25 9.50 27.95 0.25
CA VAL A 25 10.28 26.79 -0.18
C VAL A 25 9.45 25.86 -1.06
N VAL A 26 8.21 25.58 -0.66
CA VAL A 26 7.26 24.75 -1.45
C VAL A 26 7.03 25.37 -2.82
N ARG A 27 6.68 26.68 -2.87
CA ARG A 27 6.45 27.39 -4.13
C ARG A 27 7.66 27.34 -5.07
N ILE A 28 8.88 27.59 -4.54
CA ILE A 28 10.13 27.50 -5.33
C ILE A 28 10.36 26.05 -5.82
N PHE A 29 10.03 25.07 -5.00
CA PHE A 29 10.14 23.66 -5.40
C PHE A 29 9.18 23.35 -6.55
N ASP A 30 7.91 23.71 -6.44
CA ASP A 30 6.89 23.45 -7.47
C ASP A 30 7.20 24.17 -8.79
N GLU A 31 7.74 25.42 -8.72
CA GLU A 31 8.14 26.17 -9.90
C GLU A 31 9.37 25.60 -10.62
N HIS A 32 10.28 24.96 -9.91
CA HIS A 32 11.60 24.58 -10.45
C HIS A 32 11.90 23.08 -10.45
N CYS A 33 11.07 22.26 -9.80
CA CYS A 33 11.19 20.81 -9.78
C CYS A 33 10.12 20.18 -10.67
N HIS A 34 10.47 19.96 -11.91
CA HIS A 34 9.68 19.13 -12.80
C HIS A 34 10.25 17.71 -12.78
N ILE A 35 9.47 16.77 -12.23
CA ILE A 35 9.81 15.34 -12.30
C ILE A 35 9.19 14.84 -13.62
N PRO A 36 10.02 14.55 -14.63
CA PRO A 36 9.47 14.03 -15.88
C PRO A 36 8.86 12.66 -15.65
N ARG A 37 7.70 12.43 -16.24
CA ARG A 37 7.10 11.11 -16.31
C ARG A 37 8.03 10.16 -17.08
N CYS A 38 8.18 8.94 -16.57
CA CYS A 38 8.86 7.88 -17.31
C CYS A 38 7.88 7.14 -18.23
N THR A 39 8.39 6.50 -19.29
CA THR A 39 7.59 5.64 -20.14
C THR A 39 7.15 4.38 -19.42
N PHE A 40 5.97 3.86 -19.73
CA PHE A 40 5.45 2.63 -19.13
C PHE A 40 6.32 1.42 -19.50
N PRO A 41 6.82 0.66 -18.50
CA PRO A 41 7.62 -0.54 -18.71
C PRO A 41 6.75 -1.75 -19.02
N GLU A 42 7.38 -2.90 -19.22
CA GLU A 42 6.70 -4.19 -19.44
C GLU A 42 5.83 -4.62 -18.25
N ALA A 43 6.26 -4.33 -17.01
CA ALA A 43 5.55 -4.68 -15.79
C ALA A 43 5.33 -3.42 -14.93
N VAL A 44 4.07 -3.04 -14.77
CA VAL A 44 3.61 -1.83 -14.06
C VAL A 44 2.86 -2.21 -12.82
N CYS A 45 3.19 -1.57 -11.70
CA CYS A 45 2.35 -1.58 -10.51
C CYS A 45 1.51 -0.30 -10.45
N ILE A 46 0.25 -0.45 -10.07
CA ILE A 46 -0.67 0.65 -9.77
C ILE A 46 -1.03 0.55 -8.30
N ASP A 47 -0.73 1.58 -7.54
CA ASP A 47 -1.02 1.67 -6.11
C ASP A 47 -1.47 3.08 -5.75
N GLU A 48 -1.87 3.27 -4.50
CA GLU A 48 -2.31 4.56 -4.00
C GLU A 48 -1.62 4.92 -2.70
N VAL A 49 -1.38 6.22 -2.54
CA VAL A 49 -0.85 6.78 -1.30
C VAL A 49 -1.85 7.77 -0.74
N TYR A 50 -2.16 7.61 0.55
CA TYR A 50 -2.99 8.57 1.27
C TYR A 50 -2.22 9.87 1.47
N ALA A 51 -2.72 10.95 0.88
CA ALA A 51 -2.11 12.28 0.90
C ALA A 51 -3.18 13.35 1.20
N PRO A 52 -3.72 13.38 2.44
CA PRO A 52 -4.72 14.35 2.83
C PRO A 52 -4.13 15.76 2.84
N ASN A 53 -4.99 16.76 2.68
CA ASN A 53 -4.65 18.18 2.75
C ASN A 53 -3.81 18.73 1.58
N SER A 54 -3.74 18.05 0.46
CA SER A 54 -3.18 18.66 -0.73
C SER A 54 -4.24 19.49 -1.44
N THR A 55 -3.99 20.79 -1.62
CA THR A 55 -4.87 21.72 -2.34
C THR A 55 -5.01 21.40 -3.84
N TYR A 56 -4.17 20.50 -4.33
CA TYR A 56 -4.10 20.08 -5.74
C TYR A 56 -4.80 18.75 -6.04
N HIS A 57 -5.39 18.08 -5.03
CA HIS A 57 -5.94 16.74 -5.21
C HIS A 57 -7.48 16.76 -5.20
N GLU A 58 -8.07 16.15 -6.21
CA GLU A 58 -9.51 15.86 -6.26
C GLU A 58 -9.90 14.70 -5.29
N SER A 59 -8.95 14.07 -4.67
CA SER A 59 -9.14 12.98 -3.68
C SER A 59 -8.05 13.00 -2.63
N ASP A 60 -8.32 12.42 -1.44
CA ASP A 60 -7.32 12.23 -0.39
C ASP A 60 -6.25 11.19 -0.75
N TYR A 61 -6.32 10.63 -1.95
CA TYR A 61 -5.39 9.60 -2.44
C TYR A 61 -4.81 10.03 -3.77
N VAL A 62 -3.51 9.91 -3.88
CA VAL A 62 -2.75 10.01 -5.13
C VAL A 62 -2.57 8.62 -5.72
N CYS A 63 -2.63 8.51 -7.04
CA CYS A 63 -2.33 7.26 -7.74
C CYS A 63 -0.85 7.24 -8.13
N VAL A 64 -0.16 6.14 -7.84
CA VAL A 64 1.26 5.95 -8.13
C VAL A 64 1.42 4.84 -9.15
N PHE A 65 2.11 5.15 -10.24
CA PHE A 65 2.60 4.16 -11.19
C PHE A 65 4.07 3.85 -10.90
N TYR A 66 4.38 2.56 -10.81
CA TYR A 66 5.68 2.07 -10.38
C TYR A 66 6.20 0.99 -11.32
N ASP A 67 7.46 1.10 -11.72
CA ASP A 67 8.15 0.06 -12.51
C ASP A 67 8.56 -1.08 -11.59
N PHE A 68 7.90 -2.23 -11.76
CA PHE A 68 8.15 -3.42 -10.93
C PHE A 68 9.57 -3.95 -11.07
N MET A 69 10.15 -3.86 -12.26
CA MET A 69 11.48 -4.42 -12.54
C MET A 69 12.62 -3.50 -12.13
N ARG A 70 12.47 -2.20 -12.34
CA ARG A 70 13.51 -1.21 -12.03
C ARG A 70 13.39 -0.60 -10.64
N HIS A 71 12.30 -0.86 -9.95
CA HIS A 71 12.00 -0.28 -8.65
C HIS A 71 12.02 1.26 -8.64
N THR A 72 11.43 1.86 -9.66
CA THR A 72 11.36 3.32 -9.83
C THR A 72 9.92 3.78 -10.04
N ILE A 73 9.62 5.00 -9.57
CA ILE A 73 8.34 5.64 -9.84
C ILE A 73 8.30 6.05 -11.30
N ILE A 74 7.22 5.70 -12.01
CA ILE A 74 6.94 6.11 -13.38
C ILE A 74 6.26 7.47 -13.37
N ASP A 75 5.20 7.59 -12.57
CA ASP A 75 4.42 8.82 -12.43
C ASP A 75 3.62 8.82 -11.14
N VAL A 76 3.24 10.02 -10.68
CA VAL A 76 2.35 10.22 -9.53
C VAL A 76 1.22 11.14 -9.95
N LEU A 77 0.01 10.62 -9.91
CA LEU A 77 -1.17 11.37 -10.32
C LEU A 77 -1.94 11.90 -9.10
N PRO A 78 -2.44 13.13 -9.15
CA PRO A 78 -3.12 13.76 -8.03
C PRO A 78 -4.46 13.12 -7.65
N SER A 79 -5.00 12.23 -8.48
CA SER A 79 -6.26 11.55 -8.22
C SER A 79 -6.24 10.11 -8.70
N ARG A 80 -6.90 9.22 -7.94
CA ARG A 80 -7.13 7.82 -8.30
C ARG A 80 -8.50 7.58 -8.94
N THR A 81 -9.28 8.64 -9.13
CA THR A 81 -10.64 8.52 -9.68
C THR A 81 -10.61 7.98 -11.11
N LYS A 82 -11.63 7.18 -11.45
CA LYS A 82 -11.73 6.60 -12.79
C LYS A 82 -11.69 7.66 -13.89
N ASN A 83 -12.38 8.79 -13.68
CA ASN A 83 -12.44 9.88 -14.67
C ASN A 83 -11.06 10.50 -14.90
N TYR A 84 -10.33 10.78 -13.82
CA TYR A 84 -8.97 11.33 -13.90
C TYR A 84 -8.03 10.38 -14.64
N LEU A 85 -8.02 9.10 -14.25
CA LEU A 85 -7.21 8.08 -14.90
C LEU A 85 -7.59 7.90 -16.38
N HIS A 86 -8.88 7.97 -16.70
CA HIS A 86 -9.34 7.90 -18.09
C HIS A 86 -8.75 9.03 -18.94
N HIS A 87 -8.81 10.28 -18.47
CA HIS A 87 -8.21 11.42 -19.16
C HIS A 87 -6.70 11.30 -19.30
N TYR A 88 -6.01 10.85 -18.24
CA TYR A 88 -4.57 10.61 -18.28
C TYR A 88 -4.20 9.61 -19.39
N PHE A 89 -4.84 8.47 -19.44
CA PHE A 89 -4.56 7.43 -20.43
C PHE A 89 -5.06 7.78 -21.83
N GLN A 90 -6.09 8.61 -21.98
CA GLN A 90 -6.49 9.13 -23.28
C GLN A 90 -5.36 9.92 -23.95
N ASN A 91 -4.61 10.72 -23.20
CA ASN A 91 -3.47 11.47 -23.72
C ASN A 91 -2.29 10.58 -24.14
N LEU A 92 -2.25 9.33 -23.68
CA LEU A 92 -1.26 8.32 -24.05
C LEU A 92 -1.77 7.37 -25.14
N GLN A 93 -3.04 7.48 -25.51
CA GLN A 93 -3.64 6.62 -26.52
C GLN A 93 -3.00 6.89 -27.89
N GLY A 94 -2.54 5.83 -28.55
CA GLY A 94 -1.81 5.93 -29.81
C GLY A 94 -0.28 5.93 -29.66
N THR A 95 0.23 5.94 -28.43
CA THR A 95 1.65 5.69 -28.18
C THR A 95 1.91 4.18 -28.06
N ASP A 96 3.09 3.74 -28.45
CA ASP A 96 3.47 2.31 -28.35
C ASP A 96 3.74 1.85 -26.92
N GLU A 97 3.92 2.78 -25.98
CA GLU A 97 4.27 2.43 -24.59
C GLU A 97 3.20 1.58 -23.90
N LEU A 98 1.92 1.88 -24.10
CA LEU A 98 0.82 1.08 -23.52
C LEU A 98 0.70 -0.31 -24.15
N ASN A 99 1.11 -0.46 -25.41
CA ASN A 99 1.15 -1.74 -26.09
C ASN A 99 2.27 -2.66 -25.60
N ASN A 100 3.32 -2.08 -25.02
CA ASN A 100 4.47 -2.81 -24.46
C ASN A 100 4.23 -3.35 -23.05
N VAL A 101 3.18 -2.87 -22.37
CA VAL A 101 2.82 -3.37 -21.03
C VAL A 101 2.28 -4.79 -21.16
N LYS A 102 2.95 -5.74 -20.50
CA LYS A 102 2.56 -7.17 -20.46
C LYS A 102 1.91 -7.55 -19.14
N TYR A 103 2.27 -6.87 -18.04
CA TYR A 103 1.77 -7.17 -16.71
C TYR A 103 1.36 -5.88 -16.01
N VAL A 104 0.17 -5.90 -15.41
CA VAL A 104 -0.30 -4.82 -14.53
C VAL A 104 -0.62 -5.43 -13.18
N VAL A 105 0.18 -5.08 -12.18
CA VAL A 105 -0.02 -5.48 -10.79
C VAL A 105 -0.81 -4.37 -10.09
N MET A 106 -1.91 -4.71 -9.45
CA MET A 106 -2.75 -3.72 -8.76
C MET A 106 -3.45 -4.34 -7.54
N ASP A 107 -3.96 -3.49 -6.69
CA ASP A 107 -4.93 -3.91 -5.68
C ASP A 107 -6.25 -4.39 -6.33
N MET A 108 -7.19 -4.84 -5.53
CA MET A 108 -8.50 -5.30 -6.02
C MET A 108 -9.48 -4.14 -6.29
N HIS A 109 -8.96 -2.90 -6.49
CA HIS A 109 -9.79 -1.73 -6.77
C HIS A 109 -10.35 -1.78 -8.20
N TYR A 110 -11.67 -1.88 -8.30
CA TYR A 110 -12.35 -2.12 -9.57
C TYR A 110 -12.05 -1.06 -10.65
N PRO A 111 -11.97 0.25 -10.37
CA PRO A 111 -11.59 1.27 -11.34
C PRO A 111 -10.24 1.02 -12.02
N TYR A 112 -9.22 0.56 -11.28
CA TYR A 112 -7.91 0.25 -11.87
C TYR A 112 -8.00 -0.88 -12.89
N LYS A 113 -8.77 -1.94 -12.54
CA LYS A 113 -9.02 -3.04 -13.46
C LYS A 113 -9.68 -2.57 -14.76
N GLN A 114 -10.69 -1.69 -14.66
CA GLN A 114 -11.38 -1.16 -15.84
C GLN A 114 -10.44 -0.34 -16.72
N ILE A 115 -9.61 0.51 -16.14
CA ILE A 115 -8.63 1.33 -16.86
C ILE A 115 -7.58 0.45 -17.53
N ALA A 116 -7.02 -0.53 -16.84
CA ALA A 116 -6.04 -1.45 -17.40
C ALA A 116 -6.63 -2.25 -18.58
N GLN A 117 -7.86 -2.76 -18.46
CA GLN A 117 -8.55 -3.46 -19.55
C GLN A 117 -8.82 -2.58 -20.78
N LEU A 118 -9.08 -1.30 -20.56
CA LEU A 118 -9.38 -0.37 -21.63
C LEU A 118 -8.12 0.06 -22.41
N TYR A 119 -7.04 0.36 -21.71
CA TYR A 119 -5.85 0.99 -22.28
C TYR A 119 -4.66 0.05 -22.48
N MET A 120 -4.54 -0.98 -21.64
CA MET A 120 -3.45 -1.98 -21.70
C MET A 120 -4.01 -3.34 -22.10
N LYS A 121 -4.64 -3.41 -23.25
CA LYS A 121 -5.45 -4.57 -23.72
C LYS A 121 -4.70 -5.88 -23.80
N LYS A 122 -3.36 -5.83 -23.96
CA LYS A 122 -2.50 -7.01 -24.07
C LYS A 122 -1.94 -7.44 -22.70
N ALA A 123 -2.13 -6.64 -21.67
CA ALA A 123 -1.54 -6.91 -20.37
C ALA A 123 -2.35 -7.93 -19.56
N ALA A 124 -1.65 -8.85 -18.92
CA ALA A 124 -2.22 -9.70 -17.88
C ALA A 124 -2.38 -8.89 -16.61
N ILE A 125 -3.59 -8.90 -16.03
CA ILE A 125 -3.89 -8.21 -14.77
C ILE A 125 -3.60 -9.16 -13.63
N CYS A 126 -2.70 -8.75 -12.73
CA CYS A 126 -2.25 -9.50 -11.57
C CYS A 126 -2.75 -8.80 -10.30
N ALA A 127 -3.33 -9.56 -9.39
CA ALA A 127 -3.64 -9.04 -8.05
C ALA A 127 -2.35 -8.90 -7.24
N ASP A 128 -2.19 -7.77 -6.54
CA ASP A 128 -1.09 -7.60 -5.60
C ASP A 128 -1.23 -8.59 -4.43
N SER A 129 -0.19 -9.41 -4.24
CA SER A 129 -0.15 -10.44 -3.21
C SER A 129 -0.31 -9.89 -1.79
N PHE A 130 0.21 -8.69 -1.52
CA PHE A 130 0.03 -8.03 -0.22
C PHE A 130 -1.44 -7.79 0.09
N HIS A 131 -2.20 -7.25 -0.86
CA HIS A 131 -3.63 -6.98 -0.68
C HIS A 131 -4.46 -8.27 -0.56
N VAL A 132 -4.08 -9.33 -1.28
CA VAL A 132 -4.71 -10.66 -1.15
C VAL A 132 -4.48 -11.23 0.25
N VAL A 133 -3.24 -11.24 0.73
CA VAL A 133 -2.90 -11.74 2.07
C VAL A 133 -3.56 -10.90 3.15
N LYS A 134 -3.59 -9.58 3.00
CA LYS A 134 -4.29 -8.67 3.91
C LYS A 134 -5.78 -9.02 3.99
N ALA A 135 -6.46 -9.18 2.86
CA ALA A 135 -7.89 -9.52 2.82
C ALA A 135 -8.19 -10.87 3.50
N LEU A 136 -7.31 -11.87 3.31
CA LEU A 136 -7.41 -13.16 4.00
C LEU A 136 -7.25 -12.99 5.52
N ASN A 137 -6.23 -12.25 5.95
CA ASN A 137 -5.98 -12.00 7.37
C ASN A 137 -7.14 -11.22 8.02
N ASP A 138 -7.70 -10.24 7.34
CA ASP A 138 -8.86 -9.48 7.82
C ASP A 138 -10.09 -10.38 7.96
N SER A 139 -10.33 -11.26 6.99
CA SER A 139 -11.43 -12.22 7.02
C SER A 139 -11.26 -13.23 8.16
N LEU A 140 -10.06 -13.76 8.35
CA LEU A 140 -9.72 -14.65 9.46
C LEU A 140 -9.88 -13.94 10.82
N SER A 141 -9.48 -12.68 10.90
CA SER A 141 -9.65 -11.87 12.10
C SER A 141 -11.12 -11.62 12.45
N LYS A 142 -11.96 -11.35 11.44
CA LYS A 142 -13.42 -11.21 11.62
C LYS A 142 -14.05 -12.50 12.13
N LEU A 143 -13.69 -13.64 11.54
CA LEU A 143 -14.16 -14.97 11.97
C LEU A 143 -13.75 -15.25 13.43
N ARG A 144 -12.47 -15.02 13.76
CA ARG A 144 -11.96 -15.15 15.13
C ARG A 144 -12.77 -14.32 16.13
N ILE A 145 -13.03 -13.04 15.82
CA ILE A 145 -13.81 -12.16 16.69
C ILE A 145 -15.25 -12.67 16.83
N HIS A 146 -15.85 -13.14 15.74
CA HIS A 146 -17.20 -13.70 15.76
C HIS A 146 -17.30 -14.94 16.67
N ILE A 147 -16.32 -15.85 16.57
CA ILE A 147 -16.25 -17.04 17.44
C ILE A 147 -15.98 -16.62 18.90
N MET A 148 -15.04 -15.71 19.12
CA MET A 148 -14.65 -15.22 20.45
C MET A 148 -15.87 -14.66 21.22
N LYS A 149 -16.77 -13.94 20.54
CA LYS A 149 -17.98 -13.34 21.15
C LYS A 149 -19.02 -14.35 21.59
N ARG A 150 -18.87 -15.64 21.27
CA ARG A 150 -19.76 -16.72 21.73
C ARG A 150 -19.35 -17.27 23.09
N TYR A 151 -18.20 -16.88 23.62
CA TYR A 151 -17.67 -17.33 24.90
C TYR A 151 -17.74 -16.22 25.94
N ASP A 152 -17.89 -16.60 27.20
CA ASP A 152 -17.81 -15.67 28.31
C ASP A 152 -16.44 -15.04 28.41
N THR A 153 -16.36 -13.77 28.81
CA THR A 153 -15.12 -12.99 28.88
C THR A 153 -14.08 -13.60 29.81
N ASP A 154 -14.51 -14.38 30.80
CA ASP A 154 -13.63 -15.07 31.78
C ASP A 154 -13.23 -16.47 31.35
N SER A 155 -13.78 -16.99 30.25
CA SER A 155 -13.47 -18.32 29.72
C SER A 155 -12.03 -18.40 29.20
N LYS A 156 -11.49 -19.62 29.14
CA LYS A 156 -10.18 -19.90 28.56
C LYS A 156 -10.18 -19.68 27.05
N GLU A 157 -11.27 -20.02 26.39
CA GLU A 157 -11.50 -19.88 24.96
C GLU A 157 -11.47 -18.40 24.55
N TYR A 158 -12.18 -17.54 25.28
CA TYR A 158 -12.12 -16.09 25.05
C TYR A 158 -10.71 -15.54 25.22
N TYR A 159 -10.03 -15.93 26.31
CA TYR A 159 -8.67 -15.52 26.58
C TYR A 159 -7.71 -15.91 25.43
N LEU A 160 -7.78 -17.15 24.96
CA LEU A 160 -6.93 -17.63 23.86
C LEU A 160 -7.21 -16.86 22.58
N LEU A 161 -8.47 -16.75 22.17
CA LEU A 161 -8.86 -16.07 20.95
C LEU A 161 -8.51 -14.58 20.97
N LYS A 162 -8.51 -13.94 22.14
CA LYS A 162 -8.18 -12.53 22.30
C LYS A 162 -6.68 -12.27 22.29
N ASN A 163 -5.94 -12.97 23.14
CA ASN A 163 -4.54 -12.63 23.44
C ASN A 163 -3.53 -13.37 22.55
N TRP A 164 -3.93 -14.50 21.97
CA TRP A 164 -3.06 -15.37 21.20
C TRP A 164 -3.36 -15.32 19.69
N ARG A 165 -4.02 -14.25 19.27
CA ARG A 165 -4.37 -14.04 17.85
C ARG A 165 -3.16 -14.15 16.91
N PHE A 166 -1.97 -13.79 17.37
CA PHE A 166 -0.75 -13.84 16.57
C PHE A 166 -0.40 -15.25 16.08
N LEU A 167 -0.81 -16.29 16.81
CA LEU A 167 -0.58 -17.67 16.39
C LEU A 167 -1.28 -18.00 15.07
N LEU A 168 -2.46 -17.44 14.84
CA LEU A 168 -3.23 -17.64 13.60
C LEU A 168 -2.57 -17.02 12.36
N PHE A 169 -1.71 -16.02 12.57
CA PHE A 169 -1.05 -15.26 11.50
C PHE A 169 0.46 -15.55 11.40
N SER A 170 1.00 -16.36 12.33
CA SER A 170 2.43 -16.68 12.34
C SER A 170 2.71 -17.93 11.51
N ARG A 171 3.86 -17.95 10.85
CA ARG A 171 4.37 -19.19 10.25
C ARG A 171 4.80 -20.15 11.36
N ASN A 172 4.45 -21.43 11.25
CA ASN A 172 4.82 -22.47 12.23
C ASN A 172 6.34 -22.55 12.50
N THR A 173 7.16 -22.19 11.52
CA THR A 173 8.63 -22.14 11.65
C THR A 173 9.14 -21.09 12.61
N ASN A 174 8.35 -20.03 12.87
CA ASN A 174 8.75 -18.91 13.71
C ASN A 174 8.20 -19.01 15.15
N LEU A 175 7.51 -20.11 15.46
CA LEU A 175 6.92 -20.30 16.79
C LEU A 175 7.94 -20.95 17.74
N ASP A 176 8.16 -20.29 18.89
CA ASP A 176 8.97 -20.85 19.97
C ASP A 176 8.31 -22.11 20.53
N ASN A 177 9.06 -23.23 20.50
CA ASN A 177 8.60 -24.52 21.03
C ASN A 177 8.87 -24.71 22.54
N LYS A 178 9.46 -23.72 23.22
CA LYS A 178 9.69 -23.80 24.66
C LYS A 178 8.37 -23.70 25.41
N GLY A 179 8.11 -24.70 26.25
CA GLY A 179 6.94 -24.69 27.13
C GLY A 179 7.08 -23.59 28.18
N LYS A 180 6.03 -22.75 28.26
CA LYS A 180 5.92 -21.70 29.30
C LYS A 180 4.66 -21.93 30.13
N TYR A 181 4.75 -21.70 31.45
CA TYR A 181 3.58 -21.80 32.30
C TYR A 181 2.60 -20.67 31.99
N ASN A 182 1.39 -21.02 31.65
CA ASN A 182 0.31 -20.06 31.40
C ASN A 182 -0.68 -20.11 32.57
N LYS A 183 -0.69 -19.04 33.37
CA LYS A 183 -1.52 -18.93 34.58
C LYS A 183 -3.02 -19.08 34.28
N LYS A 184 -3.51 -18.50 33.17
CA LYS A 184 -4.95 -18.57 32.79
C LYS A 184 -5.36 -19.98 32.37
N LEU A 185 -4.45 -20.72 31.71
CA LEU A 185 -4.69 -22.12 31.30
C LEU A 185 -4.42 -23.11 32.45
N GLY A 186 -3.66 -22.70 33.48
CA GLY A 186 -3.26 -23.55 34.61
C GLY A 186 -2.26 -24.66 34.24
N LYS A 187 -1.52 -24.52 33.11
CA LYS A 187 -0.60 -25.55 32.64
C LYS A 187 0.60 -24.97 31.87
N TYR A 188 1.64 -25.79 31.77
CA TYR A 188 2.72 -25.55 30.81
C TYR A 188 2.24 -25.90 29.41
N ALA A 189 2.47 -25.01 28.45
CA ALA A 189 2.18 -25.24 27.05
C ALA A 189 3.15 -24.46 26.16
N ASN A 190 3.46 -25.02 25.00
CA ASN A 190 4.13 -24.30 23.93
C ASN A 190 3.11 -23.86 22.88
N TYR A 191 3.53 -23.02 21.95
CA TYR A 191 2.63 -22.47 20.94
C TYR A 191 1.98 -23.51 20.03
N ARG A 192 2.70 -24.62 19.73
CA ARG A 192 2.15 -25.73 18.92
C ARG A 192 1.07 -26.53 19.63
N GLN A 193 1.10 -26.57 20.95
CA GLN A 193 0.08 -27.27 21.75
C GLN A 193 -1.19 -26.43 21.95
N ILE A 194 -1.14 -25.16 21.58
CA ILE A 194 -2.25 -24.21 21.74
C ILE A 194 -2.98 -24.00 20.42
N LEU A 195 -2.28 -24.12 19.27
CA LEU A 195 -2.88 -24.17 17.94
C LEU A 195 -3.69 -25.47 17.77
#